data_ddabbb631bacf7307d9a2753c71bac23
#
_entry.id   ddabbb631bacf7307d9a2753c71bac23
#
_cell.length_a   1.000
_cell.length_b   1.000
_cell.length_c   1.000
_cell.angle_alpha   90.00
_cell.angle_beta   90.00
_cell.angle_gamma   90.00
#
_symmetry.space_group_name_H-M   'P 1'
#
loop_
_entity.id
_entity.type
_entity.pdbx_description
1 polymer ?
#
loop_
_entity_poly.entity_id
_entity_poly.type
_entity_poly.pdbx_seq_one_letter_code
_entity_poly.pdbx_strand_id
1 'polypeptide(L)'
;IKEDIQSQYFDSLKNKCVEIAEQDFDHLQEIFDQAGKIYVYGEGFASTIANTFQYRLINLGYDISIIPNVDFLQLRSQLIQHNDLFIYISMQDEPTIDSVSFTHLLTHEPYAIYIGQANTKLDKKPTFTEFYQIPNTKDTVCSPLIPFIVFIDLLTNYIQFKSQK
;
A
#
# COMPACT_ATOMS: atom_id res chain seq x y z
N ILE A 1 -21.93 -18.81 21.27
CA ILE A 1 -21.25 -18.91 19.95
C ILE A 1 -21.05 -17.53 19.35
N LYS A 2 -22.09 -16.72 19.30
CA LYS A 2 -22.00 -15.37 18.71
C LYS A 2 -21.01 -14.49 19.45
N GLU A 3 -21.04 -14.50 20.77
CA GLU A 3 -20.12 -13.74 21.61
C GLU A 3 -18.68 -14.21 21.46
N ASP A 4 -18.49 -15.53 21.29
CA ASP A 4 -17.16 -16.11 21.06
C ASP A 4 -16.59 -15.64 19.72
N ILE A 5 -17.39 -15.64 18.67
CA ILE A 5 -16.99 -15.16 17.33
C ILE A 5 -16.63 -13.68 17.39
N GLN A 6 -17.46 -12.88 18.04
CA GLN A 6 -17.24 -11.44 18.20
C GLN A 6 -15.93 -11.17 18.94
N SER A 7 -15.70 -11.89 20.04
CA SER A 7 -14.47 -11.74 20.83
C SER A 7 -13.23 -12.11 20.03
N GLN A 8 -13.27 -13.22 19.31
CA GLN A 8 -12.16 -13.64 18.45
C GLN A 8 -11.87 -12.62 17.34
N TYR A 9 -12.92 -12.07 16.75
CA TYR A 9 -12.77 -11.06 15.71
C TYR A 9 -12.11 -9.78 16.26
N PHE A 10 -12.58 -9.29 17.40
CA PHE A 10 -12.01 -8.11 18.02
C PHE A 10 -10.55 -8.31 18.43
N ASP A 11 -10.22 -9.47 18.98
CA ASP A 11 -8.84 -9.78 19.36
C ASP A 11 -7.93 -9.83 18.13
N SER A 12 -8.39 -10.48 17.06
CA SER A 12 -7.65 -10.56 15.81
C SER A 12 -7.42 -9.17 15.21
N LEU A 13 -8.47 -8.35 15.16
CA LEU A 13 -8.39 -6.99 14.64
C LEU A 13 -7.43 -6.13 15.45
N LYS A 14 -7.50 -6.22 16.77
CA LYS A 14 -6.61 -5.50 17.67
C LYS A 14 -5.15 -5.88 17.44
N ASN A 15 -4.86 -7.18 17.31
CA ASN A 15 -3.50 -7.66 17.09
C ASN A 15 -2.93 -7.15 15.76
N LYS A 16 -3.74 -7.16 14.70
CA LYS A 16 -3.32 -6.61 13.39
C LYS A 16 -3.05 -5.11 13.48
N CYS A 17 -3.92 -4.39 14.17
CA CYS A 17 -3.78 -2.95 14.36
C CYS A 17 -2.47 -2.61 15.10
N VAL A 18 -2.18 -3.31 16.20
CA VAL A 18 -0.95 -3.12 16.97
C VAL A 18 0.28 -3.40 16.12
N GLU A 19 0.29 -4.51 15.40
CA GLU A 19 1.41 -4.89 14.55
C GLU A 19 1.68 -3.88 13.43
N ILE A 20 0.62 -3.41 12.77
CA ILE A 20 0.74 -2.41 11.70
C ILE A 20 1.23 -1.07 12.27
N ALA A 21 0.72 -0.67 13.43
CA ALA A 21 1.04 0.62 14.04
C ALA A 21 2.48 0.71 14.55
N GLU A 22 3.20 -0.41 14.64
CA GLU A 22 4.63 -0.43 14.98
C GLU A 22 5.51 0.11 13.86
N GLN A 23 5.00 0.20 12.63
CA GLN A 23 5.76 0.71 11.50
C GLN A 23 5.85 2.23 11.54
N ASP A 24 6.93 2.75 10.98
CA ASP A 24 7.21 4.19 10.98
C ASP A 24 6.52 4.88 9.80
N PHE A 25 5.65 5.82 10.09
CA PHE A 25 4.95 6.66 9.10
C PHE A 25 5.42 8.12 9.11
N ASP A 26 6.46 8.46 9.87
CA ASP A 26 6.78 9.85 10.20
C ASP A 26 7.04 10.75 8.99
N HIS A 27 7.64 10.21 7.95
CA HIS A 27 8.01 11.02 6.79
C HIS A 27 7.04 10.89 5.60
N LEU A 28 6.01 10.05 5.73
CA LEU A 28 5.09 9.80 4.61
C LEU A 28 4.31 11.03 4.18
N GLN A 29 3.91 11.87 5.12
CA GLN A 29 3.22 13.11 4.77
C GLN A 29 4.08 14.00 3.87
N GLU A 30 5.35 14.14 4.19
CA GLU A 30 6.27 14.95 3.38
C GLU A 30 6.40 14.37 1.97
N ILE A 31 6.48 13.04 1.86
CA ILE A 31 6.56 12.34 0.58
C ILE A 31 5.31 12.63 -0.25
N PHE A 32 4.12 12.51 0.35
CA PHE A 32 2.87 12.83 -0.33
C PHE A 32 2.79 14.29 -0.76
N ASP A 33 3.21 15.21 0.11
CA ASP A 33 3.15 16.65 -0.16
C ASP A 33 4.13 17.08 -1.25
N GLN A 34 5.28 16.42 -1.34
CA GLN A 34 6.31 16.74 -2.32
C GLN A 34 6.13 16.05 -3.67
N ALA A 35 5.29 15.02 -3.73
CA ALA A 35 5.10 14.25 -4.95
C ALA A 35 4.49 15.11 -6.05
N GLY A 36 5.02 15.00 -7.27
CA GLY A 36 4.45 15.64 -8.43
C GLY A 36 3.12 15.00 -8.78
N LYS A 37 3.13 13.70 -9.02
CA LYS A 37 1.94 12.89 -9.22
C LYS A 37 2.04 11.65 -8.35
N ILE A 38 0.89 11.14 -7.93
CA ILE A 38 0.80 9.93 -7.11
C ILE A 38 0.07 8.85 -7.90
N TYR A 39 0.73 7.74 -8.14
CA TYR A 39 0.18 6.59 -8.85
C TYR A 39 0.06 5.43 -7.89
N VAL A 40 -1.07 4.73 -7.95
CA VAL A 40 -1.30 3.52 -7.15
C VAL A 40 -1.68 2.38 -8.08
N TYR A 41 -0.98 1.27 -7.96
CA TYR A 41 -1.30 0.03 -8.64
C TYR A 41 -1.54 -1.06 -7.62
N GLY A 42 -2.79 -1.56 -7.59
CA GLY A 42 -3.18 -2.72 -6.80
C GLY A 42 -3.33 -3.93 -7.70
N GLU A 43 -2.49 -4.93 -7.48
CA GLU A 43 -2.44 -6.13 -8.30
C GLU A 43 -3.60 -7.08 -7.98
N GLY A 44 -4.36 -7.49 -9.02
CA GLY A 44 -5.46 -8.43 -8.84
C GLY A 44 -6.52 -7.92 -7.85
N PHE A 45 -6.82 -8.71 -6.83
CA PHE A 45 -7.78 -8.31 -5.78
C PHE A 45 -7.34 -7.09 -4.98
N ALA A 46 -6.05 -6.78 -4.98
CA ALA A 46 -5.54 -5.57 -4.32
C ALA A 46 -6.02 -4.27 -4.99
N SER A 47 -6.64 -4.35 -6.16
CA SER A 47 -7.28 -3.20 -6.78
C SER A 47 -8.38 -2.58 -5.91
N THR A 48 -9.10 -3.40 -5.14
CA THR A 48 -10.08 -2.91 -4.16
C THR A 48 -9.41 -2.05 -3.09
N ILE A 49 -8.23 -2.45 -2.64
CA ILE A 49 -7.45 -1.72 -1.65
C ILE A 49 -6.97 -0.40 -2.26
N ALA A 50 -6.49 -0.43 -3.50
CA ALA A 50 -6.06 0.78 -4.20
C ALA A 50 -7.20 1.81 -4.31
N ASN A 51 -8.41 1.36 -4.63
CA ASN A 51 -9.60 2.23 -4.71
C ASN A 51 -9.95 2.83 -3.35
N THR A 52 -9.87 2.04 -2.28
CA THR A 52 -10.10 2.53 -0.91
C THR A 52 -9.06 3.58 -0.53
N PHE A 53 -7.80 3.33 -0.89
CA PHE A 53 -6.70 4.25 -0.65
C PHE A 53 -6.90 5.58 -1.38
N GLN A 54 -7.29 5.51 -2.64
CA GLN A 54 -7.62 6.71 -3.43
C GLN A 54 -8.73 7.51 -2.76
N TYR A 55 -9.82 6.87 -2.36
CA TYR A 55 -10.95 7.54 -1.70
C TYR A 55 -10.49 8.28 -0.45
N ARG A 56 -9.72 7.63 0.41
CA ARG A 56 -9.23 8.23 1.66
C ARG A 56 -8.31 9.41 1.40
N LEU A 57 -7.40 9.29 0.44
CA LEU A 57 -6.41 10.32 0.16
C LEU A 57 -7.00 11.52 -0.59
N ILE A 58 -7.98 11.30 -1.47
CA ILE A 58 -8.71 12.41 -2.10
C ILE A 58 -9.42 13.26 -1.04
N ASN A 59 -10.02 12.62 -0.03
CA ASN A 59 -10.64 13.36 1.07
C ASN A 59 -9.65 14.20 1.86
N LEU A 60 -8.37 13.86 1.82
CA LEU A 60 -7.30 14.63 2.45
C LEU A 60 -6.67 15.67 1.50
N GLY A 61 -7.16 15.77 0.27
CA GLY A 61 -6.70 16.76 -0.71
C GLY A 61 -5.61 16.27 -1.67
N TYR A 62 -5.29 14.98 -1.66
CA TYR A 62 -4.29 14.42 -2.57
C TYR A 62 -4.95 13.89 -3.84
N ASP A 63 -4.36 14.22 -5.00
CA ASP A 63 -4.80 13.71 -6.30
C ASP A 63 -4.04 12.43 -6.64
N ILE A 64 -4.76 11.31 -6.67
CA ILE A 64 -4.18 9.99 -6.88
C ILE A 64 -4.75 9.37 -8.14
N SER A 65 -3.86 8.91 -9.01
CA SER A 65 -4.22 8.17 -10.22
C SER A 65 -4.10 6.68 -9.97
N ILE A 66 -5.20 5.95 -10.15
CA ILE A 66 -5.20 4.49 -10.10
C ILE A 66 -4.73 3.94 -11.45
N ILE A 67 -3.80 3.01 -11.40
CA ILE A 67 -3.41 2.21 -12.56
C ILE A 67 -4.26 0.94 -12.52
N PRO A 68 -5.17 0.72 -13.49
CA PRO A 68 -6.19 -0.31 -13.35
C PRO A 68 -5.71 -1.74 -13.64
N ASN A 69 -4.65 -1.89 -14.44
CA ASN A 69 -4.15 -3.20 -14.82
C ASN A 69 -2.71 -3.12 -15.32
N VAL A 70 -2.11 -4.28 -15.61
CA VAL A 70 -0.70 -4.37 -16.01
C VAL A 70 -0.43 -3.69 -17.35
N ASP A 71 -1.39 -3.69 -18.28
CA ASP A 71 -1.21 -3.02 -19.57
C ASP A 71 -1.09 -1.51 -19.39
N PHE A 72 -1.95 -0.93 -18.57
CA PHE A 72 -1.85 0.49 -18.20
C PHE A 72 -0.59 0.78 -17.40
N LEU A 73 -0.14 -0.15 -16.56
CA LEU A 73 1.11 0.01 -15.82
C LEU A 73 2.29 0.16 -16.79
N GLN A 74 2.35 -0.66 -17.84
CA GLN A 74 3.40 -0.56 -18.84
C GLN A 74 3.37 0.77 -19.58
N LEU A 75 2.18 1.26 -19.93
CA LEU A 75 2.04 2.57 -20.56
C LEU A 75 2.44 3.71 -19.63
N ARG A 76 1.96 3.69 -18.39
CA ARG A 76 2.25 4.73 -17.40
C ARG A 76 3.72 4.75 -16.97
N SER A 77 4.39 3.60 -17.00
CA SER A 77 5.80 3.52 -16.60
C SER A 77 6.70 4.45 -17.43
N GLN A 78 6.29 4.75 -18.66
CA GLN A 78 7.03 5.66 -19.52
C GLN A 78 6.87 7.13 -19.11
N LEU A 79 5.82 7.44 -18.35
CA LEU A 79 5.46 8.81 -17.94
C LEU A 79 5.82 9.12 -16.50
N ILE A 80 6.08 8.12 -15.69
CA ILE A 80 6.43 8.31 -14.28
C ILE A 80 7.81 8.96 -14.18
N GLN A 81 7.89 10.07 -13.44
CA GLN A 81 9.09 10.89 -13.33
C GLN A 81 9.74 10.75 -11.95
N HIS A 82 10.94 11.28 -11.80
CA HIS A 82 11.71 11.21 -10.57
C HIS A 82 10.97 11.81 -9.35
N ASN A 83 10.24 12.89 -9.55
CA ASN A 83 9.51 13.56 -8.46
C ASN A 83 8.10 12.98 -8.23
N ASP A 84 7.73 11.91 -8.91
CA ASP A 84 6.45 11.24 -8.71
C ASP A 84 6.56 10.20 -7.61
N LEU A 85 5.40 9.81 -7.07
CA LEU A 85 5.28 8.73 -6.10
C LEU A 85 4.54 7.56 -6.75
N PHE A 86 5.12 6.39 -6.67
CA PHE A 86 4.51 5.15 -7.13
C PHE A 86 4.27 4.21 -5.95
N ILE A 87 3.02 3.78 -5.77
CA ILE A 87 2.62 2.85 -4.72
C ILE A 87 2.14 1.55 -5.34
N TYR A 88 2.79 0.47 -4.99
CA TYR A 88 2.44 -0.88 -5.43
C TYR A 88 1.86 -1.66 -4.25
N ILE A 89 0.64 -2.19 -4.43
CA ILE A 89 -0.04 -2.98 -3.41
C ILE A 89 -0.23 -4.40 -3.93
N SER A 90 0.26 -5.39 -3.20
CA SER A 90 0.11 -6.80 -3.55
C SER A 90 -0.39 -7.61 -2.36
N MET A 91 -1.39 -8.44 -2.61
CA MET A 91 -1.87 -9.45 -1.66
C MET A 91 -1.20 -10.81 -1.88
N GLN A 92 -0.36 -10.93 -2.90
CA GLN A 92 0.38 -12.13 -3.22
C GLN A 92 1.65 -12.23 -2.36
N ASP A 93 2.10 -13.46 -2.09
CA ASP A 93 3.38 -13.68 -1.42
C ASP A 93 4.55 -13.17 -2.26
N GLU A 94 4.40 -13.18 -3.58
CA GLU A 94 5.36 -12.64 -4.52
C GLU A 94 4.66 -11.72 -5.52
N PRO A 95 5.26 -10.58 -5.89
CA PRO A 95 4.71 -9.76 -6.97
C PRO A 95 4.68 -10.54 -8.27
N THR A 96 3.59 -10.41 -9.03
CA THR A 96 3.48 -11.06 -10.34
C THR A 96 4.07 -10.20 -11.47
N ILE A 97 4.37 -8.93 -11.21
CA ILE A 97 5.06 -8.09 -12.18
C ILE A 97 6.49 -8.62 -12.34
N ASP A 98 6.89 -8.89 -13.56
CA ASP A 98 8.22 -9.40 -13.85
C ASP A 98 9.30 -8.33 -13.61
N SER A 99 10.55 -8.77 -13.48
CA SER A 99 11.68 -7.89 -13.18
C SER A 99 11.95 -6.86 -14.28
N VAL A 100 11.63 -7.17 -15.54
CA VAL A 100 11.82 -6.25 -16.66
C VAL A 100 10.82 -5.10 -16.57
N SER A 101 9.55 -5.41 -16.30
CA SER A 101 8.50 -4.38 -16.13
C SER A 101 8.81 -3.48 -14.94
N PHE A 102 9.29 -4.02 -13.82
CA PHE A 102 9.72 -3.21 -12.68
C PHE A 102 10.91 -2.31 -13.03
N THR A 103 11.92 -2.86 -13.69
CA THR A 103 13.10 -2.07 -14.10
C THR A 103 12.68 -0.92 -14.99
N HIS A 104 11.80 -1.16 -15.94
CA HIS A 104 11.29 -0.12 -16.83
C HIS A 104 10.50 0.93 -16.06
N LEU A 105 9.62 0.51 -15.15
CA LEU A 105 8.84 1.38 -14.30
C LEU A 105 9.72 2.31 -13.46
N LEU A 106 10.82 1.78 -12.93
CA LEU A 106 11.68 2.51 -12.01
C LEU A 106 12.87 3.20 -12.71
N THR A 107 12.87 3.24 -14.05
CA THR A 107 13.97 3.85 -14.84
C THR A 107 14.21 5.31 -14.45
N HIS A 108 13.18 6.09 -14.14
CA HIS A 108 13.28 7.49 -13.74
C HIS A 108 13.41 7.66 -12.23
N GLU A 109 13.60 6.59 -11.49
CA GLU A 109 13.79 6.58 -10.04
C GLU A 109 12.75 7.37 -9.26
N PRO A 110 11.44 7.09 -9.46
CA PRO A 110 10.42 7.71 -8.62
C PRO A 110 10.57 7.23 -7.17
N TYR A 111 9.96 7.94 -6.24
CA TYR A 111 9.81 7.39 -4.91
C TYR A 111 8.81 6.24 -4.98
N ALA A 112 9.24 5.03 -4.64
CA ALA A 112 8.44 3.83 -4.83
C ALA A 112 8.18 3.14 -3.48
N ILE A 113 6.89 2.94 -3.17
CA ILE A 113 6.43 2.29 -1.94
C ILE A 113 5.81 0.95 -2.29
N TYR A 114 6.23 -0.09 -1.61
CA TYR A 114 5.62 -1.41 -1.67
C TYR A 114 4.79 -1.65 -0.41
N ILE A 115 3.54 -2.05 -0.58
CA ILE A 115 2.64 -2.45 0.51
C ILE A 115 2.23 -3.90 0.26
N GLY A 116 2.67 -4.81 1.11
CA GLY A 116 2.41 -6.23 0.90
C GLY A 116 2.71 -7.09 2.11
N GLN A 117 2.51 -8.39 1.95
CA GLN A 117 2.71 -9.33 3.05
C GLN A 117 4.19 -9.62 3.31
N ALA A 118 4.46 -10.04 4.53
CA ALA A 118 5.77 -10.05 5.16
C ALA A 118 6.79 -11.04 4.59
N ASN A 119 6.47 -11.79 3.55
CA ASN A 119 7.33 -12.89 3.13
C ASN A 119 7.77 -12.73 1.68
N THR A 120 8.25 -11.55 1.34
CA THR A 120 8.61 -11.28 -0.04
C THR A 120 10.11 -11.47 -0.26
N LYS A 121 10.44 -12.25 -1.27
CA LYS A 121 11.80 -12.36 -1.80
C LYS A 121 12.19 -11.09 -2.56
N LEU A 122 11.77 -9.92 -2.06
CA LEU A 122 12.03 -8.64 -2.70
C LEU A 122 13.50 -8.25 -2.71
N ASP A 123 14.32 -8.89 -1.89
CA ASP A 123 15.76 -8.67 -1.84
C ASP A 123 16.46 -8.88 -3.19
N LYS A 124 15.78 -9.50 -4.15
CA LYS A 124 16.33 -9.80 -5.48
C LYS A 124 15.68 -8.98 -6.61
N LYS A 125 14.77 -8.03 -6.29
CA LYS A 125 14.04 -7.25 -7.30
C LYS A 125 14.36 -5.76 -7.22
N PRO A 126 13.95 -4.98 -8.24
CA PRO A 126 14.26 -3.56 -8.26
C PRO A 126 13.85 -2.88 -6.96
N THR A 127 14.64 -1.93 -6.55
CA THR A 127 14.61 -1.35 -5.23
C THR A 127 13.39 -0.45 -5.05
N PHE A 128 12.47 -0.87 -4.19
CA PHE A 128 11.49 0.05 -3.64
C PHE A 128 12.18 0.93 -2.60
N THR A 129 11.77 2.20 -2.54
CA THR A 129 12.33 3.15 -1.57
C THR A 129 11.86 2.81 -0.15
N GLU A 130 10.59 2.43 -0.03
CA GLU A 130 9.97 2.05 1.23
C GLU A 130 9.24 0.72 1.09
N PHE A 131 9.17 -0.01 2.18
CA PHE A 131 8.44 -1.26 2.25
C PHE A 131 7.59 -1.28 3.50
N TYR A 132 6.27 -1.49 3.34
CA TYR A 132 5.34 -1.64 4.46
C TYR A 132 4.78 -3.05 4.48
N GLN A 133 4.96 -3.72 5.61
CA GLN A 133 4.51 -5.08 5.80
C GLN A 133 3.08 -5.14 6.31
N ILE A 134 2.29 -6.01 5.68
CA ILE A 134 0.93 -6.29 6.10
C ILE A 134 0.90 -7.70 6.70
N PRO A 135 0.41 -7.87 7.93
CA PRO A 135 0.32 -9.19 8.54
C PRO A 135 -0.64 -10.10 7.76
N ASN A 136 -0.33 -11.38 7.70
CA ASN A 136 -1.21 -12.35 7.08
C ASN A 136 -2.37 -12.73 8.04
N THR A 137 -3.43 -13.34 7.48
CA THR A 137 -4.62 -13.73 8.22
C THR A 137 -4.88 -15.24 8.17
N LYS A 138 -3.86 -16.04 7.91
CA LYS A 138 -4.01 -17.50 7.74
C LYS A 138 -4.61 -18.19 8.96
N ASP A 139 -4.40 -17.64 10.13
CA ASP A 139 -4.80 -18.17 11.43
C ASP A 139 -6.01 -17.48 12.03
N THR A 140 -6.68 -16.59 11.28
CA THR A 140 -7.63 -15.66 11.89
C THR A 140 -8.99 -15.67 11.22
N VAL A 141 -9.93 -15.05 11.91
CA VAL A 141 -11.32 -14.88 11.45
C VAL A 141 -11.49 -13.65 10.55
N CYS A 142 -10.47 -12.81 10.44
CA CYS A 142 -10.50 -11.64 9.55
C CYS A 142 -10.23 -12.06 8.10
N SER A 143 -10.92 -11.42 7.16
CA SER A 143 -10.60 -11.62 5.75
C SER A 143 -9.21 -11.04 5.43
N PRO A 144 -8.53 -11.54 4.39
CA PRO A 144 -7.20 -11.04 4.01
C PRO A 144 -7.17 -9.54 3.65
N LEU A 145 -8.29 -8.94 3.27
CA LEU A 145 -8.38 -7.51 2.98
C LEU A 145 -8.29 -6.64 4.24
N ILE A 146 -8.71 -7.15 5.39
CA ILE A 146 -8.84 -6.34 6.61
C ILE A 146 -7.52 -5.72 7.05
N PRO A 147 -6.39 -6.46 7.13
CA PRO A 147 -5.13 -5.82 7.51
C PRO A 147 -4.71 -4.68 6.58
N PHE A 148 -4.98 -4.81 5.29
CA PHE A 148 -4.70 -3.73 4.32
C PHE A 148 -5.57 -2.51 4.58
N ILE A 149 -6.85 -2.71 4.87
CA ILE A 149 -7.77 -1.60 5.20
C ILE A 149 -7.33 -0.93 6.51
N VAL A 150 -6.96 -1.71 7.51
CA VAL A 150 -6.42 -1.18 8.77
C VAL A 150 -5.17 -0.32 8.50
N PHE A 151 -4.26 -0.81 7.66
CA PHE A 151 -3.07 -0.05 7.28
C PHE A 151 -3.43 1.29 6.64
N ILE A 152 -4.35 1.28 5.68
CA ILE A 152 -4.79 2.51 5.00
C ILE A 152 -5.42 3.48 5.99
N ASP A 153 -6.28 2.99 6.87
CA ASP A 153 -6.95 3.83 7.86
C ASP A 153 -5.94 4.45 8.83
N LEU A 154 -5.00 3.66 9.35
CA LEU A 154 -3.98 4.17 10.25
C LEU A 154 -3.09 5.21 9.54
N LEU A 155 -2.64 4.89 8.34
CA LEU A 155 -1.78 5.80 7.57
C LEU A 155 -2.49 7.11 7.26
N THR A 156 -3.71 7.06 6.75
CA THR A 156 -4.44 8.27 6.36
C THR A 156 -4.85 9.10 7.55
N ASN A 157 -5.21 8.47 8.67
CA ASN A 157 -5.47 9.19 9.92
C ASN A 157 -4.20 9.84 10.45
N TYR A 158 -3.06 9.16 10.35
CA TYR A 158 -1.77 9.72 10.75
C TYR A 158 -1.42 10.95 9.91
N ILE A 159 -1.58 10.87 8.59
CA ILE A 159 -1.34 12.00 7.69
C ILE A 159 -2.26 13.18 8.06
N GLN A 160 -3.54 12.92 8.29
CA GLN A 160 -4.50 13.94 8.68
C GLN A 160 -4.11 14.60 10.00
N PHE A 161 -3.72 13.80 10.99
CA PHE A 161 -3.30 14.32 12.30
C PHE A 161 -2.06 15.22 12.15
N LYS A 162 -1.07 14.80 11.37
CA LYS A 162 0.15 15.57 11.13
C LYS A 162 -0.13 16.89 10.42
N SER A 163 -1.05 16.90 9.46
CA SER A 163 -1.35 18.11 8.69
C SER A 163 -2.11 19.19 9.50
N GLN A 164 -2.68 18.82 10.65
CA GLN A 164 -3.36 19.75 11.56
C GLN A 164 -2.40 20.48 12.51
N LYS A 165 -1.15 20.10 12.49
CA LYS A 165 -0.10 20.78 13.28
C LYS A 165 0.65 21.79 12.42
#